data_a843e47000e64b937cf788cf5eeadbcf
#
_entry.id   a843e47000e64b937cf788cf5eeadbcf
#
_cell.length_a   1.000
_cell.length_b   1.000
_cell.length_c   1.000
_cell.angle_alpha   90.00
_cell.angle_beta   90.00
_cell.angle_gamma   90.00
#
_symmetry.space_group_name_H-M   'P 1'
#
loop_
_entity.id
_entity.type
_entity.pdbx_description
1 polymer ?
#
loop_
_entity_poly.entity_id
_entity_poly.type
_entity_poly.pdbx_seq_one_letter_code
_entity_poly.pdbx_strand_id
1 'polypeptide(L)'
;MCDERKATIDFTDSYYDSQLVLVVKKGSKYANATSLADFSGAKVTAQLNTFHYSVIDQIPGVDKQTAMDNFPAMRVALQSGTIDAYVSELPEAISAQAANSDFVMVKLTDGFKTSPEDTQTAVGVRKDSSLTKEINEALKTISSEERQQIMQEAIKNQPAAE
;
A
#
# COMPACT_ATOMS: atom_id res chain seq x y z
N MET A 1 2.12 -10.26 6.55
CA MET A 1 1.86 -11.63 7.13
C MET A 1 2.18 -11.58 8.61
N CYS A 2 1.21 -11.33 9.51
CA CYS A 2 1.49 -11.22 10.95
C CYS A 2 1.53 -12.58 11.65
N ASP A 3 2.24 -12.64 12.78
CA ASP A 3 2.43 -13.90 13.56
C ASP A 3 1.11 -14.50 14.05
N GLU A 4 0.13 -13.66 14.38
CA GLU A 4 -1.21 -14.10 14.77
C GLU A 4 -1.89 -14.95 13.68
N ARG A 5 -1.79 -14.52 12.42
CA ARG A 5 -2.33 -15.29 11.29
C ARG A 5 -1.53 -16.57 11.03
N LYS A 6 -0.20 -16.53 11.20
CA LYS A 6 0.66 -17.70 11.06
C LYS A 6 0.35 -18.81 12.09
N ALA A 7 -0.26 -18.46 13.22
CA ALA A 7 -0.71 -19.44 14.20
C ALA A 7 -1.87 -20.31 13.69
N THR A 8 -2.71 -19.80 12.81
CA THR A 8 -3.96 -20.44 12.35
C THR A 8 -3.94 -20.90 10.89
N ILE A 9 -3.10 -20.29 10.05
CA ILE A 9 -2.96 -20.64 8.64
C ILE A 9 -1.48 -20.72 8.26
N ASP A 10 -1.17 -21.41 7.17
CA ASP A 10 0.14 -21.40 6.55
C ASP A 10 0.17 -20.40 5.39
N PHE A 11 1.32 -19.84 5.14
CA PHE A 11 1.57 -18.95 4.00
C PHE A 11 2.58 -19.59 3.05
N THR A 12 2.39 -19.33 1.77
CA THR A 12 3.40 -19.63 0.74
C THR A 12 4.58 -18.67 0.85
N ASP A 13 5.60 -18.89 0.01
CA ASP A 13 6.60 -17.86 -0.29
C ASP A 13 5.89 -16.61 -0.81
N SER A 14 6.49 -15.42 -0.57
CA SER A 14 5.97 -14.18 -1.12
C SER A 14 5.99 -14.20 -2.65
N TYR A 15 4.91 -13.75 -3.27
CA TYR A 15 4.84 -13.59 -4.71
C TYR A 15 4.91 -12.12 -5.17
N TYR A 16 4.73 -11.17 -4.24
CA TYR A 16 4.83 -9.75 -4.51
C TYR A 16 5.31 -9.00 -3.27
N ASP A 17 6.25 -8.08 -3.47
CA ASP A 17 6.72 -7.15 -2.44
C ASP A 17 6.21 -5.75 -2.80
N SER A 18 5.38 -5.19 -1.93
CA SER A 18 4.80 -3.86 -2.13
C SER A 18 5.67 -2.78 -1.50
N GLN A 19 5.57 -1.58 -2.06
CA GLN A 19 6.20 -0.38 -1.52
C GLN A 19 5.14 0.59 -0.99
N LEU A 20 5.35 1.13 0.22
CA LEU A 20 4.50 2.18 0.74
C LEU A 20 4.81 3.52 0.08
N VAL A 21 3.76 4.24 -0.21
CA VAL A 21 3.77 5.57 -0.81
C VAL A 21 2.74 6.46 -0.13
N LEU A 22 2.85 7.77 -0.34
CA LEU A 22 1.82 8.73 0.05
C LEU A 22 1.10 9.23 -1.20
N VAL A 23 -0.23 9.24 -1.15
CA VAL A 23 -1.06 9.84 -2.20
C VAL A 23 -1.51 11.22 -1.72
N VAL A 24 -1.29 12.23 -2.56
CA VAL A 24 -1.58 13.65 -2.31
C VAL A 24 -2.30 14.28 -3.48
N LYS A 25 -2.85 15.48 -3.30
CA LYS A 25 -3.38 16.26 -4.42
C LYS A 25 -2.27 16.89 -5.23
N LYS A 26 -2.43 16.90 -6.54
CA LYS A 26 -1.63 17.68 -7.49
C LYS A 26 -1.68 19.16 -7.11
N GLY A 27 -0.52 19.79 -7.10
CA GLY A 27 -0.41 21.21 -6.72
C GLY A 27 -0.48 21.49 -5.22
N SER A 28 -0.66 20.49 -4.36
CA SER A 28 -0.46 20.65 -2.92
C SER A 28 1.02 20.89 -2.62
N LYS A 29 1.32 21.51 -1.48
CA LYS A 29 2.71 21.72 -1.04
C LYS A 29 3.48 20.42 -0.85
N TYR A 30 2.78 19.30 -0.73
CA TYR A 30 3.34 17.97 -0.51
C TYR A 30 3.61 17.18 -1.80
N ALA A 31 3.15 17.68 -2.96
CA ALA A 31 3.28 16.97 -4.25
C ALA A 31 4.73 16.74 -4.70
N ASN A 32 5.66 17.58 -4.21
CA ASN A 32 7.08 17.47 -4.50
C ASN A 32 7.90 17.03 -3.27
N ALA A 33 7.26 16.48 -2.25
CA ALA A 33 7.94 15.95 -1.06
C ALA A 33 8.90 14.82 -1.44
N THR A 34 10.04 14.74 -0.77
CA THR A 34 11.08 13.75 -1.01
C THR A 34 11.42 12.93 0.23
N SER A 35 11.00 13.40 1.40
CA SER A 35 11.26 12.77 2.70
C SER A 35 10.00 12.74 3.57
N LEU A 36 10.01 11.89 4.61
CA LEU A 36 8.95 11.88 5.62
C LEU A 36 8.83 13.22 6.35
N ALA A 37 9.95 13.92 6.57
CA ALA A 37 9.97 15.20 7.26
C ALA A 37 9.21 16.31 6.50
N ASP A 38 9.11 16.22 5.18
CA ASP A 38 8.37 17.17 4.35
C ASP A 38 6.87 17.16 4.64
N PHE A 39 6.35 16.08 5.25
CA PHE A 39 4.97 15.94 5.67
C PHE A 39 4.68 16.45 7.10
N SER A 40 5.60 17.17 7.71
CA SER A 40 5.37 17.78 9.02
C SER A 40 4.14 18.70 8.97
N GLY A 41 3.20 18.51 9.92
CA GLY A 41 1.93 19.23 9.98
C GLY A 41 0.90 18.82 8.92
N ALA A 42 1.20 17.81 8.09
CA ALA A 42 0.23 17.27 7.13
C ALA A 42 -0.84 16.46 7.86
N LYS A 43 -2.10 16.62 7.41
CA LYS A 43 -3.22 15.77 7.84
C LYS A 43 -3.15 14.45 7.10
N VAL A 44 -2.65 13.41 7.76
CA VAL A 44 -2.41 12.10 7.14
C VAL A 44 -3.31 11.04 7.78
N THR A 45 -3.91 10.21 6.94
CA THR A 45 -4.68 9.03 7.35
C THR A 45 -4.22 7.77 6.63
N ALA A 46 -4.79 6.64 7.00
CA ALA A 46 -4.68 5.36 6.31
C ALA A 46 -5.86 4.46 6.63
N GLN A 47 -5.89 3.29 6.02
CA GLN A 47 -6.96 2.34 6.21
C GLN A 47 -6.96 1.75 7.62
N LEU A 48 -8.15 1.66 8.20
CA LEU A 48 -8.39 1.07 9.52
C LEU A 48 -7.95 -0.40 9.56
N ASN A 49 -7.40 -0.81 10.71
CA ASN A 49 -6.92 -2.18 10.96
C ASN A 49 -5.78 -2.65 10.03
N THR A 50 -4.99 -1.71 9.51
CA THR A 50 -3.81 -2.02 8.70
C THR A 50 -2.55 -1.43 9.32
N PHE A 51 -1.39 -2.00 8.98
CA PHE A 51 -0.10 -1.45 9.37
C PHE A 51 0.18 -0.07 8.72
N HIS A 52 -0.51 0.25 7.62
CA HIS A 52 -0.43 1.58 6.99
C HIS A 52 -0.76 2.71 7.97
N TYR A 53 -1.70 2.47 8.89
CA TYR A 53 -2.07 3.47 9.88
C TYR A 53 -0.99 3.65 10.96
N SER A 54 -0.32 2.58 11.36
CA SER A 54 0.75 2.64 12.38
C SER A 54 2.03 3.30 11.85
N VAL A 55 2.37 3.15 10.58
CA VAL A 55 3.57 3.78 10.02
C VAL A 55 3.48 5.30 9.94
N ILE A 56 2.27 5.89 10.00
CA ILE A 56 2.09 7.34 10.02
C ILE A 56 2.88 8.00 11.17
N ASP A 57 3.02 7.31 12.29
CA ASP A 57 3.77 7.81 13.47
C ASP A 57 5.27 8.03 13.20
N GLN A 58 5.78 7.54 12.07
CA GLN A 58 7.15 7.80 11.63
C GLN A 58 7.34 9.18 10.97
N ILE A 59 6.24 9.87 10.64
CA ILE A 59 6.30 11.21 10.05
C ILE A 59 6.48 12.24 11.17
N PRO A 60 7.59 12.98 11.21
CA PRO A 60 7.83 13.95 12.28
C PRO A 60 6.77 15.07 12.28
N GLY A 61 6.10 15.29 13.40
CA GLY A 61 5.14 16.38 13.55
C GLY A 61 3.88 16.27 12.68
N VAL A 62 3.52 15.06 12.26
CA VAL A 62 2.30 14.80 11.48
C VAL A 62 1.03 15.14 12.27
N ASP A 63 0.01 15.64 11.58
CA ASP A 63 -1.36 15.72 12.11
C ASP A 63 -2.10 14.43 11.70
N LYS A 64 -1.91 13.37 12.50
CA LYS A 64 -2.49 12.04 12.24
C LYS A 64 -4.00 12.08 12.41
N GLN A 65 -4.72 11.85 11.32
CA GLN A 65 -6.18 11.83 11.28
C GLN A 65 -6.72 10.45 11.65
N THR A 66 -8.01 10.38 12.00
CA THR A 66 -8.70 9.11 12.27
C THR A 66 -8.60 8.18 11.05
N ALA A 67 -8.31 6.90 11.31
CA ALA A 67 -8.28 5.88 10.26
C ALA A 67 -9.63 5.76 9.55
N MET A 68 -9.61 5.47 8.26
CA MET A 68 -10.80 5.34 7.42
C MET A 68 -11.01 3.89 6.97
N ASP A 69 -12.25 3.53 6.68
CA ASP A 69 -12.64 2.16 6.41
C ASP A 69 -12.03 1.60 5.11
N ASN A 70 -11.88 2.44 4.08
CA ASN A 70 -11.47 1.98 2.75
C ASN A 70 -10.84 3.09 1.91
N PHE A 71 -10.21 2.72 0.81
CA PHE A 71 -9.57 3.64 -0.13
C PHE A 71 -10.55 4.62 -0.79
N PRO A 72 -11.77 4.25 -1.22
CA PRO A 72 -12.74 5.22 -1.74
C PRO A 72 -13.02 6.36 -0.77
N ALA A 73 -13.23 6.08 0.52
CA ALA A 73 -13.44 7.11 1.54
C ALA A 73 -12.22 8.06 1.66
N MET A 74 -11.01 7.51 1.64
CA MET A 74 -9.78 8.31 1.69
C MET A 74 -9.59 9.17 0.43
N ARG A 75 -9.93 8.65 -0.75
CA ARG A 75 -9.89 9.42 -2.01
C ARG A 75 -10.87 10.61 -1.97
N VAL A 76 -12.08 10.41 -1.45
CA VAL A 76 -13.07 11.49 -1.26
C VAL A 76 -12.56 12.54 -0.26
N ALA A 77 -11.99 12.11 0.86
CA ALA A 77 -11.43 13.00 1.87
C ALA A 77 -10.24 13.81 1.34
N LEU A 78 -9.38 13.18 0.52
CA LEU A 78 -8.27 13.85 -0.16
C LEU A 78 -8.79 14.87 -1.18
N GLN A 79 -9.78 14.49 -1.99
CA GLN A 79 -10.36 15.36 -3.00
C GLN A 79 -11.01 16.60 -2.38
N SER A 80 -11.73 16.44 -1.27
CA SER A 80 -12.38 17.55 -0.54
C SER A 80 -11.40 18.42 0.24
N GLY A 81 -10.15 17.96 0.45
CA GLY A 81 -9.15 18.67 1.27
C GLY A 81 -9.34 18.48 2.78
N THR A 82 -10.14 17.51 3.20
CA THR A 82 -10.27 17.12 4.62
C THR A 82 -8.98 16.51 5.14
N ILE A 83 -8.25 15.79 4.28
CA ILE A 83 -6.90 15.29 4.54
C ILE A 83 -5.94 15.84 3.48
N ASP A 84 -4.64 15.87 3.79
CA ASP A 84 -3.58 16.28 2.88
C ASP A 84 -2.94 15.08 2.16
N ALA A 85 -2.94 13.91 2.81
CA ALA A 85 -2.38 12.68 2.26
C ALA A 85 -3.00 11.43 2.90
N TYR A 86 -2.89 10.31 2.21
CA TYR A 86 -3.10 9.00 2.80
C TYR A 86 -1.96 8.03 2.43
N VAL A 87 -1.65 7.12 3.36
CA VAL A 87 -0.67 6.05 3.13
C VAL A 87 -1.32 4.94 2.32
N SER A 88 -0.64 4.50 1.30
CA SER A 88 -1.08 3.45 0.39
C SER A 88 0.08 2.56 -0.05
N GLU A 89 -0.25 1.46 -0.69
CA GLU A 89 0.70 0.63 -1.43
C GLU A 89 0.78 1.09 -2.88
N LEU A 90 1.92 0.86 -3.50
CA LEU A 90 2.22 1.30 -4.86
C LEU A 90 1.13 0.91 -5.89
N PRO A 91 0.59 -0.33 -5.94
CA PRO A 91 -0.44 -0.69 -6.92
C PRO A 91 -1.74 0.11 -6.76
N GLU A 92 -2.18 0.32 -5.52
CA GLU A 92 -3.38 1.14 -5.25
C GLU A 92 -3.16 2.59 -5.64
N ALA A 93 -2.01 3.16 -5.28
CA ALA A 93 -1.68 4.55 -5.60
C ALA A 93 -1.64 4.81 -7.13
N ILE A 94 -1.10 3.87 -7.91
CA ILE A 94 -1.14 3.94 -9.37
C ILE A 94 -2.58 3.90 -9.88
N SER A 95 -3.41 3.01 -9.32
CA SER A 95 -4.83 2.91 -9.65
C SER A 95 -5.60 4.20 -9.31
N ALA A 96 -5.34 4.78 -8.13
CA ALA A 96 -5.93 6.05 -7.72
C ALA A 96 -5.56 7.20 -8.68
N GLN A 97 -4.29 7.27 -9.08
CA GLN A 97 -3.80 8.29 -10.02
C GLN A 97 -4.37 8.09 -11.43
N ALA A 98 -4.55 6.85 -11.87
CA ALA A 98 -5.19 6.54 -13.16
C ALA A 98 -6.68 6.94 -13.17
N ALA A 99 -7.38 6.73 -12.04
CA ALA A 99 -8.79 7.09 -11.90
C ALA A 99 -9.02 8.60 -11.74
N ASN A 100 -8.05 9.33 -11.17
CA ASN A 100 -8.15 10.78 -10.95
C ASN A 100 -6.79 11.46 -11.16
N SER A 101 -6.68 12.24 -12.24
CA SER A 101 -5.45 12.97 -12.61
C SER A 101 -5.05 14.08 -11.62
N ASP A 102 -5.91 14.41 -10.65
CA ASP A 102 -5.60 15.35 -9.57
C ASP A 102 -4.83 14.68 -8.41
N PHE A 103 -4.68 13.37 -8.44
CA PHE A 103 -3.88 12.65 -7.45
C PHE A 103 -2.46 12.43 -7.95
N VAL A 104 -1.53 12.56 -7.02
CA VAL A 104 -0.09 12.33 -7.25
C VAL A 104 0.42 11.38 -6.18
N MET A 105 1.13 10.37 -6.62
CA MET A 105 1.85 9.44 -5.77
C MET A 105 3.23 9.98 -5.46
N VAL A 106 3.55 10.12 -4.19
CA VAL A 106 4.86 10.56 -3.69
C VAL A 106 5.65 9.34 -3.22
N LYS A 107 6.78 9.08 -3.88
CA LYS A 107 7.77 8.08 -3.44
C LYS A 107 8.87 8.79 -2.67
N LEU A 108 9.04 8.41 -1.40
CA LEU A 108 10.03 9.02 -0.54
C LEU A 108 11.37 8.31 -0.65
N THR A 109 12.45 9.06 -0.59
CA THR A 109 13.83 8.53 -0.63
C THR A 109 14.21 7.82 0.66
N ASP A 110 13.72 8.31 1.81
CA ASP A 110 13.93 7.72 3.13
C ASP A 110 12.85 6.67 3.48
N GLY A 111 11.68 6.72 2.84
CA GLY A 111 10.60 5.75 2.95
C GLY A 111 10.11 5.47 4.38
N PHE A 112 9.03 4.69 4.49
CA PHE A 112 8.62 4.14 5.77
C PHE A 112 9.46 2.91 6.12
N LYS A 113 9.87 2.81 7.38
CA LYS A 113 10.47 1.58 7.91
C LYS A 113 9.36 0.56 8.15
N THR A 114 9.44 -0.57 7.47
CA THR A 114 8.49 -1.68 7.55
C THR A 114 9.25 -2.98 7.75
N SER A 115 8.60 -3.98 8.33
CA SER A 115 9.13 -5.33 8.27
C SER A 115 8.86 -5.95 6.89
N PRO A 116 9.67 -6.89 6.42
CA PRO A 116 9.35 -7.63 5.19
C PRO A 116 7.97 -8.29 5.23
N GLU A 117 7.54 -8.72 6.41
CA GLU A 117 6.23 -9.36 6.62
C GLU A 117 5.05 -8.43 6.40
N ASP A 118 5.25 -7.11 6.55
CA ASP A 118 4.21 -6.11 6.35
C ASP A 118 4.00 -5.81 4.86
N THR A 119 5.07 -5.83 4.06
CA THR A 119 5.04 -5.45 2.64
C THR A 119 4.91 -6.65 1.70
N GLN A 120 5.15 -7.86 2.19
CA GLN A 120 5.08 -9.08 1.41
C GLN A 120 3.66 -9.62 1.29
N THR A 121 3.28 -10.00 0.06
CA THR A 121 2.01 -10.66 -0.25
C THR A 121 2.26 -12.14 -0.54
N ALA A 122 1.50 -13.01 0.12
CA ALA A 122 1.58 -14.46 -0.03
C ALA A 122 0.18 -15.08 -0.06
N VAL A 123 0.08 -16.30 -0.54
CA VAL A 123 -1.18 -17.07 -0.50
C VAL A 123 -1.32 -17.72 0.88
N GLY A 124 -2.46 -17.45 1.54
CA GLY A 124 -2.82 -18.15 2.79
C GLY A 124 -3.56 -19.45 2.48
N VAL A 125 -3.14 -20.54 3.11
CA VAL A 125 -3.77 -21.85 2.99
C VAL A 125 -4.09 -22.39 4.38
N ARG A 126 -4.93 -23.44 4.46
CA ARG A 126 -5.22 -24.12 5.72
C ARG A 126 -3.94 -24.65 6.33
N LYS A 127 -3.86 -24.61 7.66
CA LYS A 127 -2.73 -25.14 8.42
C LYS A 127 -2.42 -26.58 8.02
N ASP A 128 -1.13 -26.89 7.90
CA ASP A 128 -0.61 -28.21 7.53
C ASP A 128 -1.10 -28.73 6.15
N SER A 129 -1.45 -27.82 5.24
CA SER A 129 -1.90 -28.19 3.89
C SER A 129 -0.70 -28.48 2.96
N SER A 130 -0.81 -29.56 2.17
CA SER A 130 0.15 -29.87 1.09
C SER A 130 0.21 -28.78 0.01
N LEU A 131 -0.87 -28.00 -0.12
CA LEU A 131 -0.97 -26.90 -1.12
C LEU A 131 0.13 -25.86 -0.99
N THR A 132 0.67 -25.62 0.23
CA THR A 132 1.78 -24.68 0.41
C THR A 132 2.96 -25.03 -0.49
N LYS A 133 3.33 -26.32 -0.50
CA LYS A 133 4.45 -26.79 -1.34
C LYS A 133 4.12 -26.71 -2.82
N GLU A 134 2.94 -27.16 -3.22
CA GLU A 134 2.51 -27.15 -4.63
C GLU A 134 2.44 -25.73 -5.20
N ILE A 135 1.89 -24.78 -4.44
CA ILE A 135 1.83 -23.38 -4.85
C ILE A 135 3.24 -22.77 -4.92
N ASN A 136 4.12 -23.06 -3.95
CA ASN A 136 5.50 -22.56 -3.98
C ASN A 136 6.27 -23.07 -5.21
N GLU A 137 6.09 -24.34 -5.61
CA GLU A 137 6.69 -24.87 -6.84
C GLU A 137 6.14 -24.13 -8.07
N ALA A 138 4.84 -23.85 -8.12
CA ALA A 138 4.25 -23.07 -9.21
C ALA A 138 4.78 -21.62 -9.21
N LEU A 139 4.89 -20.97 -8.05
CA LEU A 139 5.41 -19.60 -7.92
C LEU A 139 6.86 -19.46 -8.40
N LYS A 140 7.69 -20.50 -8.24
CA LYS A 140 9.07 -20.51 -8.73
C LYS A 140 9.18 -20.46 -10.25
N THR A 141 8.15 -20.87 -10.98
CA THR A 141 8.14 -20.82 -12.45
C THR A 141 7.89 -19.43 -13.01
N ILE A 142 7.48 -18.47 -12.18
CA ILE A 142 7.17 -17.09 -12.57
C ILE A 142 8.29 -16.18 -12.04
N SER A 143 9.05 -15.58 -12.93
CA SER A 143 10.15 -14.67 -12.55
C SER A 143 9.66 -13.40 -11.87
N SER A 144 10.54 -12.70 -11.17
CA SER A 144 10.21 -11.42 -10.54
C SER A 144 9.77 -10.37 -11.56
N GLU A 145 10.38 -10.37 -12.73
CA GLU A 145 10.05 -9.48 -13.85
C GLU A 145 8.63 -9.76 -14.37
N GLU A 146 8.29 -11.03 -14.57
CA GLU A 146 6.95 -11.43 -15.01
C GLU A 146 5.88 -11.05 -13.98
N ARG A 147 6.15 -11.24 -12.69
CA ARG A 147 5.21 -10.83 -11.62
C ARG A 147 4.97 -9.32 -11.64
N GLN A 148 6.02 -8.52 -11.88
CA GLN A 148 5.90 -7.08 -12.03
C GLN A 148 5.08 -6.69 -13.26
N GLN A 149 5.28 -7.36 -14.40
CA GLN A 149 4.51 -7.14 -15.62
C GLN A 149 3.03 -7.50 -15.42
N ILE A 150 2.74 -8.66 -14.81
CA ILE A 150 1.37 -9.08 -14.49
C ILE A 150 0.68 -8.03 -13.59
N MET A 151 1.37 -7.51 -12.58
CA MET A 151 0.82 -6.46 -11.72
C MET A 151 0.52 -5.18 -12.49
N GLN A 152 1.42 -4.74 -13.37
CA GLN A 152 1.22 -3.54 -14.19
C GLN A 152 0.04 -3.71 -15.16
N GLU A 153 -0.10 -4.88 -15.77
CA GLU A 153 -1.24 -5.20 -16.63
C GLU A 153 -2.55 -5.26 -15.86
N ALA A 154 -2.55 -5.85 -14.67
CA ALA A 154 -3.72 -5.90 -13.81
C ALA A 154 -4.20 -4.50 -13.43
N ILE A 155 -3.29 -3.60 -13.05
CA ILE A 155 -3.60 -2.20 -12.72
C ILE A 155 -4.18 -1.48 -13.95
N LYS A 156 -3.56 -1.67 -15.14
CA LYS A 156 -4.00 -1.03 -16.38
C LYS A 156 -5.39 -1.49 -16.81
N ASN A 157 -5.72 -2.76 -16.57
CA ASN A 157 -6.99 -3.38 -16.96
C ASN A 157 -8.04 -3.32 -15.85
N GLN A 158 -7.74 -2.71 -14.72
CA GLN A 158 -8.67 -2.59 -13.60
C GLN A 158 -9.87 -1.74 -14.03
N PRO A 159 -11.12 -2.19 -13.81
CA PRO A 159 -12.30 -1.35 -14.06
C PRO A 159 -12.20 -0.08 -13.24
N ALA A 160 -12.61 1.05 -13.82
CA ALA A 160 -12.77 2.27 -13.04
C ALA A 160 -13.75 1.97 -11.88
N ALA A 161 -13.35 2.23 -10.66
CA ALA A 161 -14.25 2.14 -9.52
C ALA A 161 -15.38 3.15 -9.73
N GLU A 162 -16.62 2.66 -9.86
CA GLU A 162 -17.84 3.48 -9.88
C GLU A 162 -18.05 4.20 -8.55
#